data_960553945dd0d9d2605185af83dc99ef
#
_entry.id   960553945dd0d9d2605185af83dc99ef
#
_cell.length_a   1.000
_cell.length_b   1.000
_cell.length_c   1.000
_cell.angle_alpha   90.00
_cell.angle_beta   90.00
_cell.angle_gamma   90.00
#
_symmetry.space_group_name_H-M   'P 1'
#
loop_
_entity.id
_entity.type
_entity.pdbx_description
1 polymer ?
#
loop_
_entity_poly.entity_id
_entity_poly.type
_entity_poly.pdbx_seq_one_letter_code
_entity_poly.pdbx_strand_id
1 'polypeptide(L)'
;MKKVAFIGSYDKADMIIYIAKILTNMGSKVLVIDSTVLQKTRYIVPTMKALKQYITTYEKVDVAIGFENINQIKEYQKQTGEEFNYDYVLIDIDSYRGYVYYQIKEEDVKYFVTSFDLYSLRRGLQVFKKMEEPITMTKVLFTKDMDPSEEKYFDYISKGLKINWNKIVLYFPFDLSDQNAIFVAQRSGRIQLKGLSDTYVDGLTFMVEEISGEKNQAKIKKAVKML
;
A
#
# COMPACT_ATOMS: atom_id res chain seq x y z
N MET A 1 9.33 7.97 12.64
CA MET A 1 8.14 7.53 11.90
C MET A 1 8.31 7.91 10.44
N LYS A 2 8.22 6.94 9.54
CA LYS A 2 8.29 7.13 8.08
C LYS A 2 6.91 6.84 7.49
N LYS A 3 6.40 7.74 6.65
CA LYS A 3 5.15 7.52 5.91
C LYS A 3 5.44 6.91 4.55
N VAL A 4 4.54 6.05 4.10
CA VAL A 4 4.54 5.46 2.76
C VAL A 4 3.14 5.58 2.18
N ALA A 5 3.00 6.25 1.06
CA ALA A 5 1.71 6.44 0.39
C ALA A 5 1.59 5.51 -0.83
N PHE A 6 0.55 4.71 -0.84
CA PHE A 6 0.15 3.87 -1.98
C PHE A 6 -1.04 4.52 -2.65
N ILE A 7 -0.81 5.17 -3.78
CA ILE A 7 -1.79 6.04 -4.44
C ILE A 7 -2.33 5.35 -5.68
N GLY A 8 -3.64 5.35 -5.85
CA GLY A 8 -4.30 4.77 -7.03
C GLY A 8 -5.63 4.12 -6.70
N SER A 9 -6.39 3.77 -7.74
CA SER A 9 -7.73 3.18 -7.61
C SER A 9 -7.75 1.66 -7.82
N TYR A 10 -6.61 1.07 -8.19
CA TYR A 10 -6.44 -0.38 -8.22
C TYR A 10 -6.42 -0.94 -6.79
N ASP A 11 -6.95 -2.15 -6.61
CA ASP A 11 -6.95 -2.81 -5.31
C ASP A 11 -5.53 -3.20 -4.89
N LYS A 12 -5.09 -2.68 -3.77
CA LYS A 12 -3.74 -2.86 -3.25
C LYS A 12 -3.70 -3.19 -1.75
N ALA A 13 -4.88 -3.44 -1.17
CA ALA A 13 -5.02 -3.69 0.26
C ALA A 13 -4.16 -4.87 0.73
N ASP A 14 -4.21 -6.01 0.02
CA ASP A 14 -3.41 -7.19 0.37
C ASP A 14 -1.91 -6.93 0.24
N MET A 15 -1.47 -6.27 -0.84
CA MET A 15 -0.08 -5.90 -1.04
C MET A 15 0.45 -5.06 0.12
N ILE A 16 -0.32 -4.06 0.57
CA ILE A 16 0.04 -3.20 1.71
C ILE A 16 0.13 -4.02 3.01
N ILE A 17 -0.82 -4.93 3.24
CA ILE A 17 -0.82 -5.83 4.40
C ILE A 17 0.42 -6.74 4.39
N TYR A 18 0.81 -7.31 3.24
CA TYR A 18 2.03 -8.11 3.11
C TYR A 18 3.28 -7.30 3.43
N ILE A 19 3.42 -6.11 2.87
CA ILE A 19 4.54 -5.19 3.17
C ILE A 19 4.58 -4.87 4.67
N ALA A 20 3.44 -4.52 5.27
CA ALA A 20 3.34 -4.23 6.70
C ALA A 20 3.78 -5.42 7.54
N LYS A 21 3.37 -6.63 7.18
CA LYS A 21 3.74 -7.85 7.89
C LYS A 21 5.23 -8.17 7.79
N ILE A 22 5.85 -8.00 6.61
CA ILE A 22 7.28 -8.20 6.46
C ILE A 22 8.05 -7.20 7.34
N LEU A 23 7.68 -5.91 7.32
CA LEU A 23 8.29 -4.89 8.19
C LEU A 23 8.12 -5.24 9.68
N THR A 24 6.95 -5.74 10.08
CA THR A 24 6.68 -6.20 11.45
C THR A 24 7.55 -7.39 11.83
N ASN A 25 7.75 -8.35 10.93
CA ASN A 25 8.65 -9.48 11.13
C ASN A 25 10.14 -9.05 11.22
N MET A 26 10.49 -7.89 10.66
CA MET A 26 11.80 -7.26 10.85
C MET A 26 11.95 -6.56 12.20
N GLY A 27 10.90 -6.50 13.01
CA GLY A 27 10.88 -5.93 14.36
C GLY A 27 10.32 -4.50 14.45
N SER A 28 9.73 -3.98 13.38
CA SER A 28 9.16 -2.63 13.34
C SER A 28 7.71 -2.60 13.79
N LYS A 29 7.29 -1.48 14.39
CA LYS A 29 5.88 -1.18 14.66
C LYS A 29 5.24 -0.52 13.43
N VAL A 30 4.21 -1.14 12.88
CA VAL A 30 3.61 -0.71 11.61
C VAL A 30 2.11 -0.43 11.78
N LEU A 31 1.68 0.72 11.28
CA LEU A 31 0.28 1.08 11.13
C LEU A 31 -0.08 1.09 9.65
N VAL A 32 -1.13 0.37 9.28
CA VAL A 32 -1.79 0.49 7.98
C VAL A 32 -3.02 1.38 8.13
N ILE A 33 -3.20 2.33 7.21
CA ILE A 33 -4.36 3.21 7.18
C ILE A 33 -5.08 3.02 5.84
N ASP A 34 -6.34 2.62 5.90
CA ASP A 34 -7.20 2.60 4.71
C ASP A 34 -7.98 3.92 4.63
N SER A 35 -7.49 4.85 3.78
CA SER A 35 -8.14 6.13 3.52
C SER A 35 -8.97 6.11 2.22
N THR A 36 -9.18 4.94 1.64
CA THR A 36 -9.96 4.78 0.42
C THR A 36 -11.46 4.95 0.66
N VAL A 37 -12.18 5.30 -0.40
CA VAL A 37 -13.65 5.43 -0.33
C VAL A 37 -14.32 4.10 0.00
N LEU A 38 -13.83 3.00 -0.56
CA LEU A 38 -14.41 1.67 -0.36
C LEU A 38 -13.98 0.98 0.92
N GLN A 39 -12.85 1.38 1.50
CA GLN A 39 -12.28 0.80 2.72
C GLN A 39 -12.25 -0.75 2.70
N LYS A 40 -11.70 -1.31 1.62
CA LYS A 40 -11.66 -2.77 1.41
C LYS A 40 -10.91 -3.52 2.49
N THR A 41 -9.89 -2.89 3.10
CA THR A 41 -9.13 -3.49 4.20
C THR A 41 -10.03 -3.88 5.37
N ARG A 42 -11.16 -3.21 5.57
CA ARG A 42 -12.18 -3.56 6.59
C ARG A 42 -12.67 -5.01 6.48
N TYR A 43 -12.72 -5.55 5.27
CA TYR A 43 -13.23 -6.90 5.00
C TYR A 43 -12.14 -7.97 5.02
N ILE A 44 -10.87 -7.56 5.05
CA ILE A 44 -9.70 -8.44 5.05
C ILE A 44 -9.23 -8.70 6.48
N VAL A 45 -9.28 -7.68 7.34
CA VAL A 45 -8.79 -7.78 8.71
C VAL A 45 -9.89 -8.21 9.69
N PRO A 46 -9.54 -8.90 10.79
CA PRO A 46 -10.52 -9.29 11.80
C PRO A 46 -11.23 -8.06 12.39
N THR A 47 -12.56 -8.08 12.41
CA THR A 47 -13.38 -7.02 12.97
C THR A 47 -14.29 -7.59 14.03
N MET A 48 -14.19 -7.10 15.28
CA MET A 48 -15.03 -7.57 16.38
C MET A 48 -16.34 -6.78 16.52
N LYS A 49 -16.47 -5.59 15.91
CA LYS A 49 -17.65 -4.72 16.02
C LYS A 49 -17.86 -3.92 14.72
N ALA A 50 -19.13 -3.66 14.41
CA ALA A 50 -19.55 -2.79 13.30
C ALA A 50 -19.36 -1.30 13.65
N LEU A 51 -18.15 -0.89 14.00
CA LEU A 51 -17.83 0.52 14.29
C LEU A 51 -17.47 1.25 12.99
N LYS A 52 -17.79 2.55 12.93
CA LYS A 52 -17.39 3.39 11.80
C LYS A 52 -15.89 3.64 11.78
N GLN A 53 -15.29 3.85 12.95
CA GLN A 53 -13.86 4.11 13.15
C GLN A 53 -13.32 3.16 14.22
N TYR A 54 -12.23 2.49 13.91
CA TYR A 54 -11.54 1.59 14.85
C TYR A 54 -10.12 1.30 14.40
N ILE A 55 -9.29 0.88 15.36
CA ILE A 55 -7.99 0.27 15.11
C ILE A 55 -8.09 -1.18 15.53
N THR A 56 -7.61 -2.08 14.70
CA THR A 56 -7.53 -3.51 15.00
C THR A 56 -6.13 -4.01 14.75
N THR A 57 -5.70 -5.00 15.52
CA THR A 57 -4.39 -5.65 15.32
C THR A 57 -4.59 -6.95 14.58
N TYR A 58 -3.98 -7.08 13.41
CA TYR A 58 -4.00 -8.29 12.59
C TYR A 58 -2.58 -8.86 12.49
N GLU A 59 -2.32 -9.96 13.19
CA GLU A 59 -1.00 -10.61 13.27
C GLU A 59 0.17 -9.64 13.56
N LYS A 60 0.00 -8.76 14.55
CA LYS A 60 0.93 -7.70 14.99
C LYS A 60 1.04 -6.50 14.02
N VAL A 61 0.21 -6.41 13.01
CA VAL A 61 0.05 -5.21 12.19
C VAL A 61 -1.17 -4.45 12.70
N ASP A 62 -1.03 -3.19 13.05
CA ASP A 62 -2.16 -2.35 13.42
C ASP A 62 -2.79 -1.76 12.16
N VAL A 63 -4.12 -1.79 12.10
CA VAL A 63 -4.89 -1.33 10.95
C VAL A 63 -5.96 -0.35 11.41
N ALA A 64 -5.89 0.88 10.91
CA ALA A 64 -6.84 1.95 11.19
C ALA A 64 -7.85 2.10 10.05
N ILE A 65 -9.13 2.00 10.38
CA ILE A 65 -10.26 2.02 9.45
C ILE A 65 -11.22 3.17 9.80
N GLY A 66 -11.64 3.91 8.79
CA GLY A 66 -12.69 4.93 8.91
C GLY A 66 -12.21 6.30 9.40
N PHE A 67 -10.94 6.50 9.62
CA PHE A 67 -10.36 7.78 9.99
C PHE A 67 -10.13 8.66 8.76
N GLU A 68 -10.29 9.96 8.91
CA GLU A 68 -10.09 10.93 7.83
C GLU A 68 -8.67 11.52 7.81
N ASN A 69 -8.00 11.53 8.97
CA ASN A 69 -6.65 12.09 9.11
C ASN A 69 -5.91 11.48 10.31
N ILE A 70 -4.62 11.75 10.38
CA ILE A 70 -3.74 11.19 11.41
C ILE A 70 -4.04 11.71 12.84
N ASN A 71 -4.61 12.92 12.97
CA ASN A 71 -4.92 13.47 14.27
C ASN A 71 -6.09 12.72 14.92
N GLN A 72 -7.12 12.36 14.14
CA GLN A 72 -8.21 11.51 14.64
C GLN A 72 -7.70 10.15 15.14
N ILE A 73 -6.71 9.55 14.47
CA ILE A 73 -6.10 8.29 14.92
C ILE A 73 -5.38 8.49 16.25
N LYS A 74 -4.60 9.57 16.38
CA LYS A 74 -3.90 9.89 17.64
C LYS A 74 -4.86 10.14 18.80
N GLU A 75 -5.94 10.86 18.55
CA GLU A 75 -6.99 11.11 19.55
C GLU A 75 -7.69 9.82 19.97
N TYR A 76 -8.02 8.96 19.01
CA TYR A 76 -8.62 7.65 19.28
C TYR A 76 -7.71 6.80 20.17
N GLN A 77 -6.40 6.69 19.86
CA GLN A 77 -5.47 5.93 20.67
C GLN A 77 -5.31 6.53 22.07
N LYS A 78 -5.24 7.85 22.19
CA LYS A 78 -5.20 8.51 23.50
C LYS A 78 -6.42 8.17 24.35
N GLN A 79 -7.62 8.12 23.75
CA GLN A 79 -8.87 7.75 24.43
C GLN A 79 -8.89 6.28 24.86
N THR A 80 -8.23 5.40 24.12
CA THR A 80 -8.10 3.97 24.43
C THR A 80 -6.92 3.65 25.35
N GLY A 81 -6.15 4.66 25.76
CA GLY A 81 -4.97 4.48 26.61
C GLY A 81 -3.72 3.98 25.85
N GLU A 82 -3.73 4.10 24.53
CA GLU A 82 -2.63 3.70 23.67
C GLU A 82 -1.79 4.91 23.24
N GLU A 83 -0.54 4.68 22.87
CA GLU A 83 0.36 5.71 22.36
C GLU A 83 0.57 5.56 20.86
N PHE A 84 0.50 6.68 20.12
CA PHE A 84 0.84 6.71 18.70
C PHE A 84 2.36 6.60 18.51
N ASN A 85 2.87 5.38 18.48
CA ASN A 85 4.29 5.08 18.39
C ASN A 85 4.57 4.02 17.33
N TYR A 86 4.67 4.47 16.06
CA TYR A 86 4.94 3.62 14.90
C TYR A 86 6.23 4.02 14.20
N ASP A 87 6.98 3.02 13.73
CA ASP A 87 8.15 3.22 12.88
C ASP A 87 7.72 3.57 11.44
N TYR A 88 6.70 2.84 10.95
CA TYR A 88 6.12 3.02 9.62
C TYR A 88 4.61 3.21 9.67
N VAL A 89 4.13 4.12 8.82
CA VAL A 89 2.70 4.35 8.55
C VAL A 89 2.47 4.17 7.07
N LEU A 90 1.80 3.07 6.68
CA LEU A 90 1.47 2.72 5.30
C LEU A 90 0.04 3.19 5.02
N ILE A 91 -0.16 4.01 3.99
CA ILE A 91 -1.43 4.68 3.75
C ILE A 91 -1.95 4.33 2.36
N ASP A 92 -3.11 3.69 2.31
CA ASP A 92 -3.85 3.42 1.08
C ASP A 92 -4.68 4.65 0.68
N ILE A 93 -4.41 5.22 -0.50
CA ILE A 93 -5.00 6.49 -0.96
C ILE A 93 -5.60 6.30 -2.37
N ASP A 94 -6.88 6.64 -2.53
CA ASP A 94 -7.58 6.66 -3.84
C ASP A 94 -8.12 8.04 -4.23
N SER A 95 -7.83 9.08 -3.44
CA SER A 95 -8.38 10.41 -3.62
C SER A 95 -7.40 11.53 -3.26
N TYR A 96 -7.54 12.70 -3.90
CA TYR A 96 -6.79 13.91 -3.55
C TYR A 96 -7.01 14.31 -2.07
N ARG A 97 -8.24 14.12 -1.56
CA ARG A 97 -8.57 14.40 -0.16
C ARG A 97 -7.71 13.55 0.79
N GLY A 98 -7.58 12.24 0.54
CA GLY A 98 -6.72 11.36 1.32
C GLY A 98 -5.26 11.81 1.31
N TYR A 99 -4.73 12.18 0.13
CA TYR A 99 -3.38 12.71 0.00
C TYR A 99 -3.13 13.93 0.90
N VAL A 100 -4.04 14.91 0.86
CA VAL A 100 -3.91 16.16 1.64
C VAL A 100 -4.11 15.92 3.13
N TYR A 101 -5.13 15.17 3.51
CA TYR A 101 -5.51 15.00 4.92
C TYR A 101 -4.51 14.17 5.71
N TYR A 102 -3.81 13.24 5.05
CA TYR A 102 -2.71 12.52 5.68
C TYR A 102 -1.36 13.23 5.56
N GLN A 103 -1.36 14.45 4.99
CA GLN A 103 -0.17 15.33 4.92
C GLN A 103 1.04 14.58 4.35
N ILE A 104 0.87 14.00 3.16
CA ILE A 104 1.96 13.32 2.46
C ILE A 104 2.94 14.39 1.96
N LYS A 105 4.21 14.26 2.33
CA LYS A 105 5.26 15.21 2.06
C LYS A 105 6.17 14.76 0.91
N GLU A 106 7.09 15.64 0.49
CA GLU A 106 8.04 15.32 -0.57
C GLU A 106 8.99 14.19 -0.18
N GLU A 107 9.46 14.19 1.06
CA GLU A 107 10.37 13.17 1.61
C GLU A 107 9.72 11.80 1.86
N ASP A 108 8.40 11.71 1.87
CA ASP A 108 7.68 10.44 2.06
C ASP A 108 7.82 9.53 0.82
N VAL A 109 7.92 8.23 1.02
CA VAL A 109 7.92 7.25 -0.07
C VAL A 109 6.53 7.19 -0.71
N LYS A 110 6.48 7.24 -2.04
CA LYS A 110 5.21 7.26 -2.79
C LYS A 110 5.22 6.27 -3.93
N TYR A 111 4.21 5.43 -3.99
CA TYR A 111 3.94 4.49 -5.06
C TYR A 111 2.64 4.84 -5.75
N PHE A 112 2.64 4.88 -7.07
CA PHE A 112 1.41 4.87 -7.87
C PHE A 112 1.10 3.44 -8.26
N VAL A 113 0.02 2.89 -7.73
CA VAL A 113 -0.38 1.49 -7.93
C VAL A 113 -1.57 1.43 -8.88
N THR A 114 -1.42 0.76 -10.01
CA THR A 114 -2.46 0.61 -11.02
C THR A 114 -2.31 -0.70 -11.80
N SER A 115 -3.36 -1.06 -12.53
CA SER A 115 -3.33 -1.98 -13.66
C SER A 115 -3.60 -1.19 -14.94
N PHE A 116 -3.61 -1.85 -16.09
CA PHE A 116 -3.86 -1.20 -17.38
C PHE A 116 -5.34 -1.13 -17.76
N ASP A 117 -6.27 -1.52 -16.88
CA ASP A 117 -7.69 -1.22 -17.11
C ASP A 117 -7.96 0.28 -17.02
N LEU A 118 -8.90 0.75 -17.83
CA LEU A 118 -9.19 2.17 -17.97
C LEU A 118 -9.69 2.83 -16.68
N TYR A 119 -10.40 2.09 -15.83
CA TYR A 119 -10.88 2.63 -14.56
C TYR A 119 -9.71 2.89 -13.61
N SER A 120 -8.85 1.90 -13.38
CA SER A 120 -7.69 2.01 -12.49
C SER A 120 -6.75 3.12 -12.95
N LEU A 121 -6.45 3.18 -14.25
CA LEU A 121 -5.60 4.22 -14.82
C LEU A 121 -6.22 5.61 -14.67
N ARG A 122 -7.40 5.83 -15.24
CA ARG A 122 -8.01 7.16 -15.32
C ARG A 122 -8.44 7.67 -13.96
N ARG A 123 -9.02 6.81 -13.13
CA ARG A 123 -9.46 7.18 -11.78
C ARG A 123 -8.26 7.43 -10.86
N GLY A 124 -7.23 6.57 -10.93
CA GLY A 124 -6.00 6.75 -10.16
C GLY A 124 -5.30 8.06 -10.50
N LEU A 125 -5.15 8.40 -11.79
CA LEU A 125 -4.52 9.64 -12.23
C LEU A 125 -5.32 10.91 -11.87
N GLN A 126 -6.64 10.81 -11.59
CA GLN A 126 -7.43 11.95 -11.14
C GLN A 126 -6.95 12.54 -9.81
N VAL A 127 -6.30 11.74 -8.96
CA VAL A 127 -5.73 12.20 -7.69
C VAL A 127 -4.77 13.37 -7.93
N PHE A 128 -4.03 13.36 -9.04
CA PHE A 128 -2.97 14.31 -9.34
C PHE A 128 -3.43 15.58 -10.08
N LYS A 129 -4.66 15.62 -10.58
CA LYS A 129 -5.16 16.79 -11.33
C LYS A 129 -5.21 18.09 -10.53
N LYS A 130 -5.27 17.97 -9.19
CA LYS A 130 -5.36 19.12 -8.27
C LYS A 130 -4.02 19.42 -7.58
N MET A 131 -2.94 18.72 -7.96
CA MET A 131 -1.64 18.97 -7.37
C MET A 131 -1.07 20.30 -7.86
N GLU A 132 -0.60 21.13 -6.94
CA GLU A 132 0.01 22.42 -7.24
C GLU A 132 1.50 22.28 -7.54
N GLU A 133 2.17 21.35 -6.87
CA GLU A 133 3.60 21.06 -7.03
C GLU A 133 3.83 19.67 -7.62
N PRO A 134 4.95 19.45 -8.34
CA PRO A 134 5.32 18.14 -8.84
C PRO A 134 5.57 17.14 -7.71
N ILE A 135 5.11 15.90 -7.88
CA ILE A 135 5.28 14.82 -6.93
C ILE A 135 6.15 13.73 -7.54
N THR A 136 7.20 13.32 -6.82
CA THR A 136 8.05 12.21 -7.24
C THR A 136 7.53 10.90 -6.68
N MET A 137 7.36 9.87 -7.54
CA MET A 137 6.85 8.57 -7.14
C MET A 137 7.29 7.42 -8.05
N THR A 138 7.19 6.20 -7.54
CA THR A 138 7.51 4.96 -8.25
C THR A 138 6.24 4.35 -8.82
N LYS A 139 6.27 3.92 -10.10
CA LYS A 139 5.18 3.17 -10.73
C LYS A 139 5.17 1.73 -10.21
N VAL A 140 3.99 1.24 -9.81
CA VAL A 140 3.71 -0.17 -9.50
C VAL A 140 2.59 -0.62 -10.42
N LEU A 141 2.91 -1.48 -11.36
CA LEU A 141 2.03 -1.86 -12.47
C LEU A 141 1.65 -3.34 -12.37
N PHE A 142 0.36 -3.60 -12.22
CA PHE A 142 -0.18 -4.96 -12.30
C PHE A 142 -0.48 -5.30 -13.75
N THR A 143 0.26 -6.24 -14.32
CA THR A 143 0.12 -6.67 -15.72
C THR A 143 0.39 -8.15 -15.88
N LYS A 144 -0.22 -8.76 -16.89
CA LYS A 144 0.05 -10.13 -17.28
C LYS A 144 1.34 -10.24 -18.08
N ASP A 145 1.50 -9.33 -19.04
CA ASP A 145 2.62 -9.29 -19.95
C ASP A 145 3.12 -7.85 -20.06
N MET A 146 4.45 -7.67 -20.12
CA MET A 146 5.05 -6.34 -20.32
C MET A 146 4.89 -5.94 -21.79
N ASP A 147 3.76 -5.27 -22.10
CA ASP A 147 3.54 -4.71 -23.44
C ASP A 147 4.01 -3.24 -23.48
N PRO A 148 5.03 -2.91 -24.30
CA PRO A 148 5.49 -1.53 -24.46
C PRO A 148 4.40 -0.56 -24.93
N SER A 149 3.31 -1.03 -25.55
CA SER A 149 2.20 -0.19 -25.97
C SER A 149 1.37 0.31 -24.79
N GLU A 150 1.23 -0.50 -23.74
CA GLU A 150 0.53 -0.14 -22.49
C GLU A 150 1.30 0.97 -21.73
N GLU A 151 2.62 0.86 -21.64
CA GLU A 151 3.43 1.92 -21.03
C GLU A 151 3.37 3.22 -21.81
N LYS A 152 3.42 3.18 -23.14
CA LYS A 152 3.26 4.37 -23.99
C LYS A 152 1.89 5.01 -23.79
N TYR A 153 0.84 4.20 -23.67
CA TYR A 153 -0.51 4.70 -23.39
C TYR A 153 -0.56 5.35 -22.00
N PHE A 154 0.03 4.71 -20.98
CA PHE A 154 0.13 5.28 -19.63
C PHE A 154 0.86 6.64 -19.65
N ASP A 155 2.01 6.73 -20.32
CA ASP A 155 2.77 7.97 -20.42
C ASP A 155 1.96 9.06 -21.17
N TYR A 156 1.21 8.68 -22.20
CA TYR A 156 0.33 9.60 -22.92
C TYR A 156 -0.78 10.17 -22.02
N ILE A 157 -1.49 9.35 -21.25
CA ILE A 157 -2.61 9.82 -20.40
C ILE A 157 -2.15 10.52 -19.13
N SER A 158 -0.92 10.31 -18.68
CA SER A 158 -0.32 11.01 -17.54
C SER A 158 0.38 12.31 -17.94
N LYS A 159 0.51 12.56 -19.26
CA LYS A 159 1.15 13.78 -19.79
C LYS A 159 0.42 15.03 -19.29
N GLY A 160 1.19 15.99 -18.77
CA GLY A 160 0.67 17.26 -18.24
C GLY A 160 0.21 17.19 -16.78
N LEU A 161 0.23 16.04 -16.15
CA LEU A 161 0.11 15.95 -14.69
C LEU A 161 1.46 16.32 -14.03
N LYS A 162 1.39 16.92 -12.86
CA LYS A 162 2.57 17.30 -12.07
C LYS A 162 3.15 16.08 -11.34
N ILE A 163 3.71 15.13 -12.09
CA ILE A 163 4.30 13.91 -11.59
C ILE A 163 5.69 13.72 -12.17
N ASN A 164 6.65 13.46 -11.30
CA ASN A 164 7.99 13.02 -11.64
C ASN A 164 8.09 11.51 -11.39
N TRP A 165 8.12 10.73 -12.47
CA TRP A 165 8.25 9.29 -12.36
C TRP A 165 9.69 8.90 -12.05
N ASN A 166 9.89 8.06 -11.03
CA ASN A 166 11.16 7.40 -10.80
C ASN A 166 11.52 6.52 -12.00
N LYS A 167 12.83 6.32 -12.23
CA LYS A 167 13.33 5.46 -13.32
C LYS A 167 12.95 3.99 -13.14
N ILE A 168 12.80 3.56 -11.88
CA ILE A 168 12.42 2.20 -11.53
C ILE A 168 10.91 2.07 -11.69
N VAL A 169 10.48 1.00 -12.36
CA VAL A 169 9.09 0.57 -12.47
C VAL A 169 9.00 -0.82 -11.88
N LEU A 170 8.04 -1.05 -10.99
CA LEU A 170 7.78 -2.34 -10.39
C LEU A 170 6.61 -3.01 -11.11
N TYR A 171 6.84 -4.21 -11.59
CA TYR A 171 5.80 -5.02 -12.23
C TYR A 171 5.37 -6.13 -11.30
N PHE A 172 4.06 -6.19 -11.06
CA PHE A 172 3.43 -7.27 -10.33
C PHE A 172 2.63 -8.14 -11.30
N PRO A 173 2.68 -9.47 -11.15
CA PRO A 173 1.96 -10.35 -12.06
C PRO A 173 0.44 -10.21 -11.85
N PHE A 174 -0.29 -10.12 -12.96
CA PHE A 174 -1.73 -10.27 -12.98
C PHE A 174 -2.05 -11.74 -13.27
N ASP A 175 -1.79 -12.59 -12.27
CA ASP A 175 -1.91 -14.04 -12.38
C ASP A 175 -3.03 -14.61 -11.51
N LEU A 176 -3.79 -15.56 -12.06
CA LEU A 176 -4.90 -16.20 -11.35
C LEU A 176 -4.41 -17.04 -10.16
N SER A 177 -3.19 -17.57 -10.21
CA SER A 177 -2.61 -18.34 -9.11
C SER A 177 -2.32 -17.43 -7.91
N ASP A 178 -1.74 -16.25 -8.14
CA ASP A 178 -1.50 -15.25 -7.11
C ASP A 178 -2.82 -14.75 -6.49
N GLN A 179 -3.82 -14.45 -7.34
CA GLN A 179 -5.14 -14.04 -6.84
C GLN A 179 -5.79 -15.13 -5.98
N ASN A 180 -5.69 -16.40 -6.40
CA ASN A 180 -6.23 -17.51 -5.63
C ASN A 180 -5.48 -17.69 -4.29
N ALA A 181 -4.16 -17.55 -4.28
CA ALA A 181 -3.35 -17.59 -3.06
C ALA A 181 -3.77 -16.49 -2.07
N ILE A 182 -3.99 -15.26 -2.57
CA ILE A 182 -4.51 -14.13 -1.79
C ILE A 182 -5.89 -14.48 -1.18
N PHE A 183 -6.82 -15.00 -1.98
CA PHE A 183 -8.15 -15.37 -1.48
C PHE A 183 -8.11 -16.49 -0.44
N VAL A 184 -7.20 -17.46 -0.59
CA VAL A 184 -6.99 -18.50 0.42
C VAL A 184 -6.44 -17.93 1.71
N ALA A 185 -5.46 -17.00 1.63
CA ALA A 185 -4.91 -16.28 2.78
C ALA A 185 -6.00 -15.49 3.52
N GLN A 186 -6.79 -14.69 2.82
CA GLN A 186 -7.91 -13.93 3.41
C GLN A 186 -8.91 -14.85 4.14
N ARG A 187 -9.33 -15.94 3.50
CA ARG A 187 -10.29 -16.90 4.12
C ARG A 187 -9.72 -17.64 5.33
N SER A 188 -8.40 -17.87 5.35
CA SER A 188 -7.73 -18.50 6.49
C SER A 188 -7.58 -17.56 7.69
N GLY A 189 -7.77 -16.24 7.50
CA GLY A 189 -7.53 -15.22 8.50
C GLY A 189 -6.05 -15.10 8.89
N ARG A 190 -5.14 -15.42 7.97
CA ARG A 190 -3.69 -15.37 8.18
C ARG A 190 -3.01 -14.60 7.07
N ILE A 191 -1.98 -13.84 7.43
CA ILE A 191 -1.11 -13.17 6.46
C ILE A 191 -0.03 -14.17 6.06
N GLN A 192 -0.12 -14.71 4.84
CA GLN A 192 0.83 -15.72 4.35
C GLN A 192 1.15 -15.51 2.88
N LEU A 193 2.41 -15.71 2.49
CA LEU A 193 2.87 -15.62 1.10
C LEU A 193 2.82 -16.97 0.36
N LYS A 194 2.41 -18.03 1.05
CA LYS A 194 2.32 -19.37 0.47
C LYS A 194 1.42 -19.39 -0.77
N GLY A 195 1.98 -19.82 -1.89
CA GLY A 195 1.27 -19.92 -3.17
C GLY A 195 1.35 -18.66 -4.03
N LEU A 196 1.94 -17.57 -3.55
CA LEU A 196 2.31 -16.45 -4.40
C LEU A 196 3.52 -16.81 -5.26
N SER A 197 3.56 -16.26 -6.48
CA SER A 197 4.68 -16.41 -7.38
C SER A 197 5.95 -15.73 -6.85
N ASP A 198 7.10 -16.22 -7.26
CA ASP A 198 8.40 -15.61 -6.91
C ASP A 198 8.45 -14.15 -7.36
N THR A 199 7.92 -13.82 -8.53
CA THR A 199 7.83 -12.43 -9.04
C THR A 199 7.03 -11.52 -8.10
N TYR A 200 5.90 -12.00 -7.56
CA TYR A 200 5.12 -11.22 -6.61
C TYR A 200 5.90 -10.98 -5.31
N VAL A 201 6.52 -12.03 -4.77
CA VAL A 201 7.32 -11.98 -3.54
C VAL A 201 8.56 -11.11 -3.70
N ASP A 202 9.24 -11.17 -4.85
CA ASP A 202 10.39 -10.32 -5.16
C ASP A 202 9.99 -8.85 -5.24
N GLY A 203 8.83 -8.53 -5.83
CA GLY A 203 8.27 -7.18 -5.85
C GLY A 203 8.03 -6.63 -4.44
N LEU A 204 7.41 -7.43 -3.55
CA LEU A 204 7.21 -7.06 -2.14
C LEU A 204 8.56 -6.84 -1.43
N THR A 205 9.52 -7.74 -1.67
CA THR A 205 10.86 -7.68 -1.07
C THR A 205 11.57 -6.39 -1.45
N PHE A 206 11.55 -6.04 -2.73
CA PHE A 206 12.12 -4.79 -3.25
C PHE A 206 11.48 -3.56 -2.58
N MET A 207 10.14 -3.51 -2.48
CA MET A 207 9.44 -2.40 -1.82
C MET A 207 9.82 -2.29 -0.35
N VAL A 208 9.97 -3.42 0.35
CA VAL A 208 10.42 -3.43 1.75
C VAL A 208 11.86 -2.92 1.88
N GLU A 209 12.77 -3.27 0.97
CA GLU A 209 14.14 -2.71 0.92
C GLU A 209 14.11 -1.18 0.76
N GLU A 210 13.34 -0.67 -0.18
CA GLU A 210 13.21 0.77 -0.42
C GLU A 210 12.59 1.51 0.78
N ILE A 211 11.52 0.96 1.34
CA ILE A 211 10.81 1.55 2.49
C ILE A 211 11.69 1.55 3.74
N SER A 212 12.33 0.45 4.07
CA SER A 212 13.12 0.31 5.30
C SER A 212 14.50 0.95 5.18
N GLY A 213 15.06 1.05 3.98
CA GLY A 213 16.46 1.37 3.76
C GLY A 213 17.40 0.25 4.25
N GLU A 214 16.86 -0.94 4.56
CA GLU A 214 17.64 -2.08 5.04
C GLU A 214 18.44 -2.68 3.89
N LYS A 215 19.76 -2.71 4.05
CA LYS A 215 20.68 -3.27 3.04
C LYS A 215 21.01 -4.74 3.28
N ASN A 216 20.65 -5.26 4.46
CA ASN A 216 20.89 -6.65 4.80
C ASN A 216 19.79 -7.54 4.22
N GLN A 217 19.99 -8.01 3.02
CA GLN A 217 19.06 -8.90 2.31
C GLN A 217 18.75 -10.19 3.07
N ALA A 218 19.68 -10.71 3.87
CA ALA A 218 19.44 -11.91 4.68
C ALA A 218 18.37 -11.64 5.76
N LYS A 219 18.35 -10.44 6.34
CA LYS A 219 17.33 -10.04 7.31
C LYS A 219 15.95 -9.96 6.67
N ILE A 220 15.85 -9.34 5.49
CA ILE A 220 14.58 -9.23 4.75
C ILE A 220 14.10 -10.61 4.30
N LYS A 221 14.97 -11.42 3.70
CA LYS A 221 14.63 -12.79 3.29
C LYS A 221 14.18 -13.66 4.47
N LYS A 222 14.77 -13.48 5.66
CA LYS A 222 14.31 -14.15 6.88
C LYS A 222 12.90 -13.70 7.26
N ALA A 223 12.61 -12.40 7.22
CA ALA A 223 11.28 -11.85 7.53
C ALA A 223 10.21 -12.32 6.54
N VAL A 224 10.54 -12.40 5.25
CA VAL A 224 9.68 -12.96 4.19
C VAL A 224 9.37 -14.44 4.42
N LYS A 225 10.39 -15.25 4.78
CA LYS A 225 10.21 -16.69 5.06
C LYS A 225 9.35 -17.00 6.30
N MET A 226 9.07 -15.99 7.13
CA MET A 226 8.19 -16.15 8.30
C MET A 226 6.70 -16.03 7.95
N LEU A 227 6.35 -15.71 6.69
CA LEU A 227 5.01 -15.67 6.13
C LEU A 227 4.77 -16.91 5.27
#